data_9049219a95e7f2b7027d935ff9435a2e
#
_entry.id   9049219a95e7f2b7027d935ff9435a2e
#
_cell.length_a   1.000
_cell.length_b   1.000
_cell.length_c   1.000
_cell.angle_alpha   90.00
_cell.angle_beta   90.00
_cell.angle_gamma   90.00
#
_symmetry.space_group_name_H-M   'P 1'
#
loop_
_entity.id
_entity.type
_entity.pdbx_description
1 polymer ?
#
loop_
_entity_poly.entity_id
_entity_poly.type
_entity_poly.pdbx_seq_one_letter_code
_entity_poly.pdbx_strand_id
1 'polypeptide(L)'
;IETKMHPIYSFKSFAELETFIDQLESVGQMAGAKDLQHNFLYVNASYADFHGLPREQIIGKKSGDMPNGISVLSQLMYEQDQMVLLQKKKIIMGSIHPHRNGDPRAYKFRKYPALLNGKDPLILFTGEDLTCDTTFWSDILWGIEPAIKVEKLVAASYAQLLESKELKIPLNENELSVLTLLLRGVPIKRIASIYDLSTRTVENRIESLKDKFGALNQQNLIDTARKMGYQSVISRAIFKDHMTYNLLVE
;
A
#
# COMPACT_ATOMS: atom_id res chain seq x y z
N ILE A 1 36.43 -6.55 -6.89
CA ILE A 1 36.37 -5.70 -5.67
C ILE A 1 35.03 -6.04 -5.02
N GLU A 2 35.06 -6.89 -3.99
CA GLU A 2 33.90 -7.16 -3.16
C GLU A 2 33.57 -5.90 -2.38
N THR A 3 32.55 -5.17 -2.81
CA THR A 3 32.03 -4.04 -2.04
C THR A 3 31.39 -4.62 -0.79
N LYS A 4 32.04 -4.45 0.37
CA LYS A 4 31.50 -4.88 1.66
C LYS A 4 30.11 -4.33 1.82
N MET A 5 29.14 -5.21 2.07
CA MET A 5 27.80 -4.82 2.46
C MET A 5 27.88 -4.09 3.79
N HIS A 6 27.40 -2.84 3.88
CA HIS A 6 27.14 -2.19 5.15
C HIS A 6 25.66 -2.42 5.47
N PRO A 7 25.33 -3.49 6.20
CA PRO A 7 23.95 -3.80 6.52
C PRO A 7 23.39 -2.74 7.45
N ILE A 8 22.16 -2.32 7.24
CA ILE A 8 21.47 -1.42 8.16
C ILE A 8 21.12 -2.19 9.45
N TYR A 9 20.86 -3.50 9.33
CA TYR A 9 20.56 -4.39 10.43
C TYR A 9 21.47 -5.61 10.42
N SER A 10 21.89 -6.06 11.60
CA SER A 10 22.64 -7.32 11.78
C SER A 10 22.17 -8.02 13.04
N PHE A 11 21.76 -9.26 12.88
CA PHE A 11 21.22 -10.11 13.94
C PHE A 11 22.22 -11.23 14.26
N LYS A 12 22.48 -11.48 15.54
CA LYS A 12 23.41 -12.51 15.99
C LYS A 12 22.84 -13.92 15.91
N SER A 13 21.50 -14.03 15.91
CA SER A 13 20.78 -15.30 15.81
C SER A 13 19.41 -15.13 15.19
N PHE A 14 18.80 -16.24 14.77
CA PHE A 14 17.42 -16.23 14.26
C PHE A 14 16.42 -15.78 15.34
N ALA A 15 16.62 -16.20 16.60
CA ALA A 15 15.77 -15.77 17.70
C ALA A 15 15.81 -14.24 17.95
N GLU A 16 16.96 -13.59 17.73
CA GLU A 16 17.06 -12.12 17.79
C GLU A 16 16.28 -11.46 16.65
N LEU A 17 16.36 -12.01 15.44
CA LEU A 17 15.58 -11.56 14.28
C LEU A 17 14.07 -11.68 14.54
N GLU A 18 13.60 -12.84 15.04
CA GLU A 18 12.21 -13.07 15.39
C GLU A 18 11.72 -12.07 16.43
N THR A 19 12.46 -11.90 17.51
CA THR A 19 12.15 -10.94 18.59
C THR A 19 12.04 -9.52 18.05
N PHE A 20 12.96 -9.10 17.19
CA PHE A 20 12.93 -7.77 16.58
C PHE A 20 11.68 -7.59 15.69
N ILE A 21 11.34 -8.58 14.86
CA ILE A 21 10.18 -8.52 13.98
C ILE A 21 8.88 -8.48 14.80
N ASP A 22 8.77 -9.28 15.85
CA ASP A 22 7.58 -9.29 16.72
C ASP A 22 7.44 -7.99 17.54
N GLN A 23 8.53 -7.34 17.94
CA GLN A 23 8.49 -6.04 18.61
C GLN A 23 7.88 -4.93 17.73
N LEU A 24 8.08 -4.99 16.41
CA LEU A 24 7.50 -4.00 15.48
C LEU A 24 5.96 -4.06 15.43
N GLU A 25 5.37 -5.19 15.83
CA GLU A 25 3.91 -5.32 15.95
C GLU A 25 3.33 -4.39 17.02
N SER A 26 4.05 -4.18 18.13
CA SER A 26 3.61 -3.32 19.23
C SER A 26 3.41 -1.85 18.82
N VAL A 27 4.04 -1.43 17.73
CA VAL A 27 3.90 -0.09 17.12
C VAL A 27 3.05 -0.12 15.84
N GLY A 28 2.30 -1.20 15.62
CA GLY A 28 1.36 -1.33 14.51
C GLY A 28 2.01 -1.59 13.14
N GLN A 29 3.27 -2.03 13.11
CA GLN A 29 3.96 -2.32 11.86
C GLN A 29 3.83 -3.80 11.49
N MET A 30 3.48 -4.05 10.24
CA MET A 30 3.72 -5.33 9.58
C MET A 30 5.23 -5.50 9.38
N ALA A 31 5.77 -6.67 9.66
CA ALA A 31 7.20 -6.91 9.45
C ALA A 31 7.50 -8.37 9.14
N GLY A 32 8.64 -8.58 8.48
CA GLY A 32 9.15 -9.91 8.20
C GLY A 32 10.53 -9.88 7.55
N ALA A 33 11.06 -11.07 7.32
CA ALA A 33 12.33 -11.27 6.66
C ALA A 33 12.22 -12.33 5.56
N LYS A 34 13.03 -12.17 4.51
CA LYS A 34 13.15 -13.12 3.40
C LYS A 34 14.60 -13.52 3.20
N ASP A 35 14.80 -14.76 2.72
CA ASP A 35 16.09 -15.21 2.23
C ASP A 35 16.41 -14.65 0.82
N LEU A 36 17.58 -15.03 0.29
CA LEU A 36 18.02 -14.63 -1.06
C LEU A 36 17.22 -15.30 -2.20
N GLN A 37 16.46 -16.34 -1.89
CA GLN A 37 15.53 -17.00 -2.79
C GLN A 37 14.12 -16.41 -2.71
N HIS A 38 13.96 -15.31 -1.91
CA HIS A 38 12.71 -14.61 -1.67
C HIS A 38 11.64 -15.39 -0.89
N ASN A 39 12.04 -16.48 -0.21
CA ASN A 39 11.15 -17.18 0.69
C ASN A 39 11.03 -16.40 2.01
N PHE A 40 9.84 -16.35 2.56
CA PHE A 40 9.62 -15.77 3.89
C PHE A 40 10.29 -16.64 4.94
N LEU A 41 11.27 -16.09 5.64
CA LEU A 41 11.94 -16.72 6.79
C LEU A 41 11.12 -16.59 8.06
N TYR A 42 10.54 -15.40 8.25
CA TYR A 42 9.71 -15.08 9.39
C TYR A 42 8.83 -13.85 9.09
N VAL A 43 7.66 -13.79 9.73
CA VAL A 43 6.73 -12.64 9.66
C VAL A 43 6.04 -12.47 11.02
N ASN A 44 5.67 -11.22 11.39
CA ASN A 44 4.87 -11.00 12.59
C ASN A 44 3.37 -11.25 12.35
N ALA A 45 2.57 -11.21 13.43
CA ALA A 45 1.14 -11.50 13.33
C ALA A 45 0.40 -10.44 12.50
N SER A 46 0.80 -9.18 12.53
CA SER A 46 0.23 -8.11 11.69
C SER A 46 0.40 -8.40 10.19
N TYR A 47 1.54 -8.95 9.75
CA TYR A 47 1.74 -9.34 8.36
C TYR A 47 0.96 -10.61 8.00
N ALA A 48 0.84 -11.54 8.93
CA ALA A 48 0.02 -12.74 8.76
C ALA A 48 -1.47 -12.39 8.61
N ASP A 49 -1.96 -11.47 9.46
CA ASP A 49 -3.34 -10.95 9.38
C ASP A 49 -3.61 -10.20 8.06
N PHE A 50 -2.65 -9.43 7.57
CA PHE A 50 -2.72 -8.78 6.27
C PHE A 50 -3.01 -9.76 5.12
N HIS A 51 -2.46 -10.98 5.17
CA HIS A 51 -2.75 -12.04 4.21
C HIS A 51 -3.98 -12.88 4.56
N GLY A 52 -4.47 -12.79 5.79
CA GLY A 52 -5.52 -13.67 6.31
C GLY A 52 -5.08 -15.12 6.47
N LEU A 53 -3.80 -15.35 6.70
CA LEU A 53 -3.18 -16.66 6.84
C LEU A 53 -2.49 -16.79 8.19
N PRO A 54 -2.48 -18.01 8.80
CA PRO A 54 -1.58 -18.30 9.90
C PRO A 54 -0.11 -18.11 9.47
N ARG A 55 0.73 -17.64 10.37
CA ARG A 55 2.17 -17.41 10.15
C ARG A 55 2.87 -18.62 9.51
N GLU A 56 2.57 -19.80 10.01
CA GLU A 56 3.17 -21.08 9.58
C GLU A 56 2.87 -21.41 8.11
N GLN A 57 1.79 -20.87 7.58
CA GLN A 57 1.43 -21.04 6.17
C GLN A 57 2.13 -20.04 5.25
N ILE A 58 2.76 -19.00 5.78
CA ILE A 58 3.52 -17.97 5.04
C ILE A 58 5.00 -18.34 5.01
N ILE A 59 5.55 -18.84 6.11
CA ILE A 59 6.97 -19.22 6.22
C ILE A 59 7.33 -20.26 5.15
N GLY A 60 8.44 -20.05 4.48
CA GLY A 60 8.93 -20.88 3.38
C GLY A 60 8.30 -20.62 2.01
N LYS A 61 7.24 -19.80 1.94
CA LYS A 61 6.59 -19.42 0.68
C LYS A 61 7.15 -18.11 0.14
N LYS A 62 6.79 -17.80 -1.11
CA LYS A 62 7.11 -16.54 -1.80
C LYS A 62 5.87 -15.65 -1.92
N SER A 63 6.08 -14.38 -2.25
CA SER A 63 4.97 -13.44 -2.47
C SER A 63 3.97 -13.91 -3.55
N GLY A 64 4.45 -14.67 -4.54
CA GLY A 64 3.61 -15.25 -5.60
C GLY A 64 2.67 -16.35 -5.12
N ASP A 65 2.92 -16.94 -3.94
CA ASP A 65 2.11 -18.02 -3.38
C ASP A 65 0.98 -17.50 -2.48
N MET A 66 0.89 -16.17 -2.31
CA MET A 66 -0.10 -15.57 -1.41
C MET A 66 -1.50 -15.50 -2.07
N PRO A 67 -2.58 -15.78 -1.31
CA PRO A 67 -3.91 -15.99 -1.89
C PRO A 67 -4.65 -14.69 -2.25
N ASN A 68 -4.32 -13.56 -1.67
CA ASN A 68 -5.12 -12.33 -1.71
C ASN A 68 -4.81 -11.40 -2.89
N GLY A 69 -4.49 -11.94 -4.06
CA GLY A 69 -4.22 -11.17 -5.26
C GLY A 69 -2.85 -10.48 -5.29
N ILE A 70 -2.09 -10.52 -4.20
CA ILE A 70 -0.69 -10.04 -4.14
C ILE A 70 0.21 -10.82 -5.09
N SER A 71 -0.12 -12.07 -5.37
CA SER A 71 0.58 -12.91 -6.35
C SER A 71 0.78 -12.21 -7.69
N VAL A 72 -0.17 -11.38 -8.11
CA VAL A 72 -0.06 -10.57 -9.35
C VAL A 72 1.11 -9.58 -9.29
N LEU A 73 1.45 -9.11 -8.08
CA LEU A 73 2.56 -8.18 -7.84
C LEU A 73 3.89 -8.90 -7.57
N SER A 74 3.93 -10.22 -7.64
CA SER A 74 5.09 -11.03 -7.24
C SER A 74 6.35 -10.67 -8.03
N GLN A 75 6.23 -10.42 -9.34
CA GLN A 75 7.36 -10.01 -10.17
C GLN A 75 7.93 -8.66 -9.72
N LEU A 76 7.06 -7.68 -9.44
CA LEU A 76 7.47 -6.37 -8.94
C LEU A 76 8.15 -6.49 -7.57
N MET A 77 7.58 -7.28 -6.67
CA MET A 77 8.17 -7.51 -5.34
C MET A 77 9.54 -8.18 -5.43
N TYR A 78 9.70 -9.10 -6.39
CA TYR A 78 10.99 -9.73 -6.69
C TYR A 78 12.01 -8.68 -7.16
N GLU A 79 11.66 -7.84 -8.12
CA GLU A 79 12.54 -6.78 -8.63
C GLU A 79 12.96 -5.81 -7.52
N GLN A 80 12.04 -5.42 -6.65
CA GLN A 80 12.34 -4.60 -5.48
C GLN A 80 13.30 -5.28 -4.51
N ASP A 81 13.09 -6.58 -4.24
CA ASP A 81 13.99 -7.38 -3.40
C ASP A 81 15.40 -7.45 -4.01
N GLN A 82 15.50 -7.66 -5.33
CA GLN A 82 16.76 -7.63 -6.06
C GLN A 82 17.45 -6.26 -5.96
N MET A 83 16.71 -5.16 -6.05
CA MET A 83 17.27 -3.80 -5.91
C MET A 83 17.87 -3.60 -4.53
N VAL A 84 17.22 -4.05 -3.45
CA VAL A 84 17.76 -3.99 -2.08
C VAL A 84 19.10 -4.72 -1.98
N LEU A 85 19.18 -5.91 -2.56
CA LEU A 85 20.39 -6.74 -2.53
C LEU A 85 21.53 -6.15 -3.38
N LEU A 86 21.22 -5.66 -4.59
CA LEU A 86 22.20 -5.10 -5.51
C LEU A 86 22.72 -3.74 -5.05
N GLN A 87 21.83 -2.84 -4.65
CA GLN A 87 22.20 -1.48 -4.23
C GLN A 87 22.71 -1.45 -2.79
N LYS A 88 22.42 -2.49 -2.00
CA LYS A 88 22.78 -2.57 -0.56
C LYS A 88 22.27 -1.37 0.23
N LYS A 89 21.10 -0.86 -0.15
CA LYS A 89 20.45 0.31 0.44
C LYS A 89 19.02 0.01 0.83
N LYS A 90 18.51 0.82 1.74
CA LYS A 90 17.08 0.84 2.06
C LYS A 90 16.28 1.30 0.85
N ILE A 91 15.15 0.64 0.60
CA ILE A 91 14.16 1.04 -0.41
C ILE A 91 12.85 1.32 0.30
N ILE A 92 12.25 2.47 -0.01
CA ILE A 92 10.92 2.85 0.47
C ILE A 92 9.96 2.87 -0.73
N MET A 93 8.80 2.26 -0.56
CA MET A 93 7.79 2.21 -1.61
C MET A 93 6.40 2.46 -1.04
N GLY A 94 5.59 3.23 -1.77
CA GLY A 94 4.15 3.24 -1.62
C GLY A 94 3.54 2.18 -2.53
N SER A 95 2.57 1.46 -2.04
CA SER A 95 1.84 0.50 -2.86
C SER A 95 0.37 0.47 -2.49
N ILE A 96 -0.47 0.16 -3.48
CA ILE A 96 -1.88 -0.09 -3.26
C ILE A 96 -2.15 -1.50 -3.74
N HIS A 97 -2.62 -2.35 -2.83
CA HIS A 97 -2.95 -3.73 -3.15
C HIS A 97 -4.02 -4.29 -2.21
N PRO A 98 -4.65 -5.43 -2.58
CA PRO A 98 -5.73 -5.97 -1.78
C PRO A 98 -5.28 -6.39 -0.39
N HIS A 99 -6.12 -6.10 0.58
CA HIS A 99 -6.08 -6.72 1.91
C HIS A 99 -6.75 -8.10 1.87
N ARG A 100 -6.69 -8.88 2.97
CA ARG A 100 -7.26 -10.24 3.09
C ARG A 100 -8.71 -10.39 2.62
N ASN A 101 -9.51 -9.34 2.71
CA ASN A 101 -10.91 -9.30 2.30
C ASN A 101 -11.12 -8.81 0.85
N GLY A 102 -10.03 -8.62 0.09
CA GLY A 102 -10.05 -8.10 -1.27
C GLY A 102 -10.18 -6.57 -1.37
N ASP A 103 -10.39 -5.85 -0.26
CA ASP A 103 -10.47 -4.39 -0.29
C ASP A 103 -9.09 -3.80 -0.60
N PRO A 104 -8.98 -2.87 -1.56
CA PRO A 104 -7.73 -2.19 -1.84
C PRO A 104 -7.37 -1.26 -0.67
N ARG A 105 -6.11 -1.32 -0.28
CA ARG A 105 -5.54 -0.45 0.75
C ARG A 105 -4.21 0.13 0.29
N ALA A 106 -3.89 1.28 0.81
CA ALA A 106 -2.61 1.93 0.59
C ALA A 106 -1.62 1.55 1.69
N TYR A 107 -0.43 1.17 1.27
CA TYR A 107 0.63 0.75 2.18
C TYR A 107 1.92 1.47 1.86
N LYS A 108 2.73 1.69 2.89
CA LYS A 108 4.12 2.08 2.77
C LYS A 108 4.98 0.93 3.26
N PHE A 109 5.78 0.37 2.37
CA PHE A 109 6.76 -0.65 2.71
C PHE A 109 8.17 -0.08 2.68
N ARG A 110 8.99 -0.56 3.58
CA ARG A 110 10.43 -0.33 3.61
C ARG A 110 11.13 -1.68 3.56
N LYS A 111 12.10 -1.81 2.71
CA LYS A 111 12.94 -3.00 2.62
C LYS A 111 14.38 -2.63 2.90
N TYR A 112 15.05 -3.47 3.66
CA TYR A 112 16.40 -3.21 4.15
C TYR A 112 17.30 -4.41 3.88
N PRO A 113 18.56 -4.19 3.45
CA PRO A 113 19.57 -5.23 3.49
C PRO A 113 19.95 -5.51 4.94
N ALA A 114 19.95 -6.77 5.34
CA ALA A 114 20.29 -7.20 6.68
C ALA A 114 21.20 -8.44 6.65
N LEU A 115 21.85 -8.73 7.77
CA LEU A 115 22.66 -9.93 7.97
C LEU A 115 22.13 -10.74 9.14
N LEU A 116 22.13 -12.06 8.97
CA LEU A 116 21.95 -13.03 10.03
C LEU A 116 23.31 -13.67 10.35
N ASN A 117 23.60 -13.91 11.63
CA ASN A 117 24.88 -14.45 12.10
C ASN A 117 26.10 -13.62 11.64
N GLY A 118 25.89 -12.34 11.33
CA GLY A 118 26.93 -11.43 10.86
C GLY A 118 27.45 -11.69 9.43
N LYS A 119 26.92 -12.69 8.72
CA LYS A 119 27.44 -13.11 7.40
C LYS A 119 26.37 -13.52 6.40
N ASP A 120 25.25 -14.03 6.85
CA ASP A 120 24.19 -14.59 5.99
C ASP A 120 23.23 -13.47 5.57
N PRO A 121 23.25 -13.01 4.29
CA PRO A 121 22.42 -11.90 3.88
C PRO A 121 20.96 -12.28 3.80
N LEU A 122 20.09 -11.33 4.20
CA LEU A 122 18.65 -11.44 4.12
C LEU A 122 18.03 -10.08 3.79
N ILE A 123 16.75 -10.07 3.48
CA ILE A 123 15.94 -8.86 3.28
C ILE A 123 14.99 -8.74 4.47
N LEU A 124 15.16 -7.69 5.27
CA LEU A 124 14.19 -7.28 6.27
C LEU A 124 13.18 -6.35 5.61
N PHE A 125 11.90 -6.47 5.92
CA PHE A 125 10.88 -5.52 5.47
C PHE A 125 9.95 -5.11 6.60
N THR A 126 9.45 -3.88 6.49
CA THR A 126 8.38 -3.35 7.35
C THR A 126 7.29 -2.72 6.49
N GLY A 127 6.07 -2.71 6.98
CA GLY A 127 4.92 -2.13 6.30
C GLY A 127 3.96 -1.42 7.24
N GLU A 128 3.33 -0.37 6.74
CA GLU A 128 2.31 0.42 7.43
C GLU A 128 1.09 0.55 6.53
N ASP A 129 -0.12 0.42 7.10
CA ASP A 129 -1.37 0.72 6.39
C ASP A 129 -1.60 2.24 6.45
N LEU A 130 -1.53 2.88 5.30
CA LEU A 130 -1.71 4.32 5.13
C LEU A 130 -3.01 4.67 4.40
N THR A 131 -3.96 3.75 4.34
CA THR A 131 -5.24 3.94 3.61
C THR A 131 -5.97 5.21 4.06
N CYS A 132 -5.89 5.54 5.34
CA CYS A 132 -6.53 6.74 5.93
C CYS A 132 -5.55 7.91 6.15
N ASP A 133 -4.27 7.78 5.79
CA ASP A 133 -3.27 8.83 5.98
C ASP A 133 -3.37 9.89 4.89
N THR A 134 -3.75 11.11 5.26
CA THR A 134 -3.94 12.22 4.34
C THR A 134 -2.61 12.73 3.75
N THR A 135 -1.52 12.67 4.53
CA THR A 135 -0.19 13.09 4.08
C THR A 135 0.34 12.17 3.00
N PHE A 136 0.23 10.85 3.22
CA PHE A 136 0.61 9.85 2.22
C PHE A 136 -0.13 10.05 0.90
N TRP A 137 -1.44 10.27 0.94
CA TRP A 137 -2.23 10.52 -0.27
C TRP A 137 -1.86 11.84 -0.93
N SER A 138 -1.54 12.87 -0.15
CA SER A 138 -1.04 14.14 -0.69
C SER A 138 0.27 13.92 -1.44
N ASP A 139 1.22 13.21 -0.88
CA ASP A 139 2.53 12.95 -1.47
C ASP A 139 2.41 12.13 -2.76
N ILE A 140 1.59 11.07 -2.77
CA ILE A 140 1.33 10.26 -3.97
C ILE A 140 0.65 11.07 -5.06
N LEU A 141 -0.34 11.91 -4.71
CA LEU A 141 -1.13 12.65 -5.69
C LEU A 141 -0.48 13.97 -6.11
N TRP A 142 0.46 14.54 -5.33
CA TRP A 142 1.07 15.83 -5.60
C TRP A 142 2.46 15.78 -6.21
N GLY A 143 2.94 14.62 -6.56
CA GLY A 143 4.04 14.54 -7.48
C GLY A 143 5.42 14.52 -6.86
N ILE A 144 5.67 13.55 -6.03
CA ILE A 144 7.00 12.96 -6.06
C ILE A 144 7.10 12.29 -7.43
N GLU A 145 8.01 12.76 -8.30
CA GLU A 145 8.20 12.18 -9.62
C GLU A 145 8.36 10.66 -9.50
N PRO A 146 7.63 9.88 -10.32
CA PRO A 146 7.68 8.43 -10.22
C PRO A 146 9.06 7.94 -10.62
N ALA A 147 9.80 7.39 -9.70
CA ALA A 147 11.09 6.78 -9.96
C ALA A 147 11.00 5.50 -10.82
N ILE A 148 9.83 4.84 -10.83
CA ILE A 148 9.54 3.68 -11.68
C ILE A 148 8.10 3.76 -12.18
N LYS A 149 7.93 3.77 -13.51
CA LYS A 149 6.64 3.54 -14.14
C LYS A 149 6.31 2.06 -14.03
N VAL A 150 5.35 1.71 -13.18
CA VAL A 150 4.76 0.36 -13.22
C VAL A 150 3.68 0.36 -14.28
N GLU A 151 4.04 -0.16 -15.45
CA GLU A 151 3.15 -0.16 -16.60
C GLU A 151 1.92 -1.06 -16.38
N LYS A 152 0.77 -0.55 -16.83
CA LYS A 152 -0.51 -1.19 -17.23
C LYS A 152 -0.96 -2.52 -16.56
N LEU A 153 -0.07 -3.45 -16.16
CA LEU A 153 -0.45 -4.77 -15.65
C LEU A 153 -1.16 -4.70 -14.30
N VAL A 154 -0.72 -3.79 -13.45
CA VAL A 154 -1.25 -3.64 -12.08
C VAL A 154 -2.64 -3.03 -12.09
N ALA A 155 -2.90 -2.05 -12.96
CA ALA A 155 -4.19 -1.41 -13.05
C ALA A 155 -5.32 -2.36 -13.50
N ALA A 156 -5.05 -3.26 -14.45
CA ALA A 156 -6.04 -4.22 -14.93
C ALA A 156 -6.38 -5.30 -13.88
N SER A 157 -5.39 -5.77 -13.14
CA SER A 157 -5.59 -6.80 -12.09
C SER A 157 -6.34 -6.25 -10.88
N TYR A 158 -6.11 -4.98 -10.52
CA TYR A 158 -6.86 -4.30 -9.47
C TYR A 158 -8.33 -4.05 -9.87
N ALA A 159 -8.60 -3.77 -11.14
CA ALA A 159 -9.96 -3.55 -11.61
C ALA A 159 -10.88 -4.75 -11.36
N GLN A 160 -10.36 -5.97 -11.43
CA GLN A 160 -11.14 -7.19 -11.15
C GLN A 160 -11.40 -7.42 -9.65
N LEU A 161 -10.50 -6.97 -8.76
CA LEU A 161 -10.61 -7.19 -7.31
C LEU A 161 -11.57 -6.21 -6.61
N LEU A 162 -11.85 -5.07 -7.23
CA LEU A 162 -12.71 -4.02 -6.65
C LEU A 162 -14.22 -4.26 -6.85
N GLU A 163 -14.62 -5.34 -7.51
CA GLU A 163 -16.04 -5.58 -7.87
C GLU A 163 -16.94 -6.03 -6.71
N SER A 164 -16.42 -6.30 -5.53
CA SER A 164 -17.13 -7.12 -4.53
C SER A 164 -17.73 -6.40 -3.32
N LYS A 165 -17.55 -5.07 -3.15
CA LYS A 165 -18.12 -4.40 -1.98
C LYS A 165 -19.44 -3.71 -2.32
N GLU A 166 -20.55 -4.21 -1.79
CA GLU A 166 -21.83 -3.50 -1.82
C GLU A 166 -21.72 -2.21 -1.00
N LEU A 167 -21.75 -1.08 -1.67
CA LEU A 167 -21.80 0.22 -1.03
C LEU A 167 -23.19 0.45 -0.42
N LYS A 168 -23.23 0.94 0.83
CA LYS A 168 -24.51 1.26 1.52
C LYS A 168 -25.34 2.28 0.75
N ILE A 169 -24.69 3.21 0.07
CA ILE A 169 -25.31 4.21 -0.82
C ILE A 169 -24.73 3.96 -2.21
N PRO A 170 -25.55 3.70 -3.24
CA PRO A 170 -25.04 3.50 -4.59
C PRO A 170 -24.42 4.77 -5.15
N LEU A 171 -23.13 4.70 -5.44
CA LEU A 171 -22.36 5.78 -6.06
C LEU A 171 -21.90 5.33 -7.45
N ASN A 172 -21.99 6.23 -8.42
CA ASN A 172 -21.30 6.01 -9.69
C ASN A 172 -19.80 6.25 -9.54
N GLU A 173 -19.01 5.79 -10.52
CA GLU A 173 -17.55 5.87 -10.47
C GLU A 173 -17.03 7.32 -10.32
N ASN A 174 -17.69 8.28 -10.94
CA ASN A 174 -17.33 9.69 -10.84
C ASN A 174 -17.56 10.27 -9.43
N GLU A 175 -18.65 9.89 -8.80
CA GLU A 175 -18.98 10.29 -7.43
C GLU A 175 -18.02 9.63 -6.44
N LEU A 176 -17.77 8.33 -6.63
CA LEU A 176 -16.84 7.59 -5.79
C LEU A 176 -15.42 8.14 -5.89
N SER A 177 -14.98 8.53 -7.08
CA SER A 177 -13.67 9.14 -7.32
C SER A 177 -13.49 10.44 -6.53
N VAL A 178 -14.48 11.33 -6.61
CA VAL A 178 -14.44 12.60 -5.87
C VAL A 178 -14.50 12.34 -4.35
N LEU A 179 -15.41 11.46 -3.90
CA LEU A 179 -15.54 11.13 -2.48
C LEU A 179 -14.24 10.52 -1.93
N THR A 180 -13.62 9.62 -2.67
CA THR A 180 -12.35 8.99 -2.27
C THR A 180 -11.26 10.01 -1.98
N LEU A 181 -11.09 11.00 -2.85
CA LEU A 181 -10.08 12.06 -2.66
C LEU A 181 -10.48 13.06 -1.59
N LEU A 182 -11.77 13.40 -1.52
CA LEU A 182 -12.30 14.31 -0.51
C LEU A 182 -12.10 13.77 0.92
N LEU A 183 -12.37 12.47 1.14
CA LEU A 183 -12.16 11.81 2.43
C LEU A 183 -10.69 11.79 2.88
N ARG A 184 -9.76 11.93 1.93
CA ARG A 184 -8.31 12.01 2.14
C ARG A 184 -7.79 13.44 2.21
N GLY A 185 -8.68 14.41 2.30
CA GLY A 185 -8.33 15.82 2.49
C GLY A 185 -7.77 16.51 1.25
N VAL A 186 -7.94 15.92 0.06
CA VAL A 186 -7.46 16.54 -1.19
C VAL A 186 -8.34 17.76 -1.52
N PRO A 187 -7.74 18.96 -1.73
CA PRO A 187 -8.51 20.16 -2.07
C PRO A 187 -9.24 20.06 -3.41
N ILE A 188 -10.43 20.67 -3.50
CA ILE A 188 -11.29 20.64 -4.70
C ILE A 188 -10.54 21.01 -5.98
N LYS A 189 -9.73 22.07 -5.95
CA LYS A 189 -8.91 22.49 -7.10
C LYS A 189 -7.97 21.39 -7.57
N ARG A 190 -7.42 20.61 -6.63
CA ARG A 190 -6.53 19.51 -6.95
C ARG A 190 -7.28 18.30 -7.48
N ILE A 191 -8.45 17.96 -6.90
CA ILE A 191 -9.35 16.93 -7.44
C ILE A 191 -9.69 17.24 -8.90
N ALA A 192 -10.02 18.49 -9.19
CA ALA A 192 -10.32 18.95 -10.54
C ALA A 192 -9.12 18.72 -11.49
N SER A 193 -7.91 19.11 -11.06
CA SER A 193 -6.67 18.89 -11.83
C SER A 193 -6.36 17.42 -12.06
N ILE A 194 -6.55 16.53 -11.06
CA ILE A 194 -6.27 15.08 -11.16
C ILE A 194 -7.15 14.43 -12.24
N TYR A 195 -8.40 14.86 -12.36
CA TYR A 195 -9.36 14.27 -13.30
C TYR A 195 -9.57 15.09 -14.56
N ASP A 196 -8.75 16.11 -14.80
CA ASP A 196 -8.90 17.06 -15.93
C ASP A 196 -10.32 17.62 -16.02
N LEU A 197 -10.83 18.09 -14.88
CA LEU A 197 -12.18 18.65 -14.74
C LEU A 197 -12.11 20.10 -14.31
N SER A 198 -13.21 20.84 -14.53
CA SER A 198 -13.39 22.15 -13.90
C SER A 198 -13.69 22.00 -12.39
N THR A 199 -13.28 22.99 -11.59
CA THR A 199 -13.66 23.03 -10.16
C THR A 199 -15.18 23.01 -9.99
N ARG A 200 -15.91 23.67 -10.89
CA ARG A 200 -17.38 23.67 -10.91
C ARG A 200 -17.96 22.26 -11.10
N THR A 201 -17.34 21.45 -11.94
CA THR A 201 -17.77 20.06 -12.14
C THR A 201 -17.57 19.22 -10.86
N VAL A 202 -16.44 19.42 -10.15
CA VAL A 202 -16.18 18.73 -8.88
C VAL A 202 -17.16 19.21 -7.80
N GLU A 203 -17.42 20.52 -7.70
CA GLU A 203 -18.41 21.08 -6.78
C GLU A 203 -19.80 20.48 -7.02
N ASN A 204 -20.24 20.39 -8.28
CA ASN A 204 -21.53 19.77 -8.62
C ASN A 204 -21.59 18.29 -8.17
N ARG A 205 -20.49 17.54 -8.31
CA ARG A 205 -20.42 16.15 -7.80
C ARG A 205 -20.50 16.09 -6.28
N ILE A 206 -19.88 17.05 -5.57
CA ILE A 206 -19.96 17.16 -4.11
C ILE A 206 -21.42 17.49 -3.68
N GLU A 207 -22.12 18.36 -4.40
CA GLU A 207 -23.54 18.62 -4.14
C GLU A 207 -24.38 17.35 -4.30
N SER A 208 -24.20 16.60 -5.41
CA SER A 208 -24.87 15.30 -5.61
C SER A 208 -24.55 14.30 -4.47
N LEU A 209 -23.31 14.26 -3.99
CA LEU A 209 -22.92 13.44 -2.87
C LEU A 209 -23.60 13.89 -1.57
N LYS A 210 -23.69 15.20 -1.31
CA LYS A 210 -24.39 15.73 -0.14
C LYS A 210 -25.86 15.29 -0.13
N ASP A 211 -26.53 15.39 -1.27
CA ASP A 211 -27.93 14.96 -1.39
C ASP A 211 -28.08 13.47 -1.10
N LYS A 212 -27.22 12.61 -1.67
CA LYS A 212 -27.24 11.17 -1.45
C LYS A 212 -26.97 10.75 0.00
N PHE A 213 -26.06 11.45 0.70
CA PHE A 213 -25.70 11.19 2.07
C PHE A 213 -26.58 11.93 3.10
N GLY A 214 -27.51 12.76 2.65
CA GLY A 214 -28.33 13.62 3.54
C GLY A 214 -27.48 14.65 4.30
N ALA A 215 -26.38 15.14 3.68
CA ALA A 215 -25.41 16.00 4.34
C ALA A 215 -25.68 17.48 4.06
N LEU A 216 -25.68 18.31 5.11
CA LEU A 216 -25.96 19.74 5.02
C LEU A 216 -24.80 20.54 4.43
N ASN A 217 -23.57 20.07 4.58
CA ASN A 217 -22.35 20.71 4.09
C ASN A 217 -21.26 19.67 3.84
N GLN A 218 -20.13 20.10 3.26
CA GLN A 218 -19.02 19.22 2.93
C GLN A 218 -18.43 18.51 4.14
N GLN A 219 -18.29 19.18 5.29
CA GLN A 219 -17.76 18.56 6.49
C GLN A 219 -18.70 17.44 7.00
N ASN A 220 -20.01 17.72 6.99
CA ASN A 220 -21.01 16.73 7.37
C ASN A 220 -21.04 15.53 6.41
N LEU A 221 -20.82 15.75 5.10
CA LEU A 221 -20.64 14.67 4.12
C LEU A 221 -19.43 13.81 4.46
N ILE A 222 -18.27 14.42 4.75
CA ILE A 222 -17.04 13.71 5.13
C ILE A 222 -17.28 12.86 6.38
N ASP A 223 -17.88 13.43 7.42
CA ASP A 223 -18.10 12.75 8.68
C ASP A 223 -19.10 11.58 8.53
N THR A 224 -20.16 11.78 7.76
CA THR A 224 -21.17 10.74 7.49
C THR A 224 -20.57 9.60 6.67
N ALA A 225 -19.84 9.92 5.61
CA ALA A 225 -19.18 8.92 4.77
C ALA A 225 -18.14 8.11 5.57
N ARG A 226 -17.36 8.73 6.45
CA ARG A 226 -16.42 8.04 7.35
C ARG A 226 -17.16 7.08 8.29
N LYS A 227 -18.23 7.51 8.95
CA LYS A 227 -19.05 6.66 9.82
C LYS A 227 -19.65 5.45 9.08
N MET A 228 -19.92 5.61 7.78
CA MET A 228 -20.42 4.53 6.91
C MET A 228 -19.31 3.64 6.34
N GLY A 229 -18.03 3.90 6.64
CA GLY A 229 -16.90 3.08 6.24
C GLY A 229 -16.32 3.38 4.84
N TYR A 230 -16.73 4.49 4.20
CA TYR A 230 -16.21 4.86 2.86
C TYR A 230 -14.73 5.25 2.85
N GLN A 231 -14.13 5.54 4.01
CA GLN A 231 -12.69 5.81 4.10
C GLN A 231 -11.81 4.63 3.66
N SER A 232 -12.32 3.41 3.77
CA SER A 232 -11.62 2.20 3.30
C SER A 232 -11.92 1.85 1.84
N VAL A 233 -12.74 2.64 1.16
CA VAL A 233 -13.09 2.45 -0.24
C VAL A 233 -12.23 3.36 -1.10
N ILE A 234 -11.62 2.80 -2.14
CA ILE A 234 -10.80 3.53 -3.09
C ILE A 234 -11.42 3.36 -4.49
N SER A 235 -11.67 4.48 -5.19
CA SER A 235 -12.20 4.43 -6.54
C SER A 235 -11.20 3.87 -7.55
N ARG A 236 -11.68 3.07 -8.48
CA ARG A 236 -10.90 2.54 -9.61
C ARG A 236 -10.31 3.63 -10.49
N ALA A 237 -10.99 4.77 -10.63
CA ALA A 237 -10.52 5.86 -11.48
C ALA A 237 -9.21 6.45 -10.98
N ILE A 238 -8.90 6.37 -9.67
CA ILE A 238 -7.60 6.77 -9.12
C ILE A 238 -6.48 5.90 -9.67
N PHE A 239 -6.76 4.63 -9.95
CA PHE A 239 -5.77 3.68 -10.42
C PHE A 239 -5.48 3.76 -11.92
N LYS A 240 -6.41 4.23 -12.74
CA LYS A 240 -6.22 4.27 -14.20
C LYS A 240 -5.08 5.18 -14.63
N ASP A 241 -4.89 6.30 -13.89
CA ASP A 241 -3.99 7.36 -14.30
C ASP A 241 -2.81 7.60 -13.34
N HIS A 242 -2.84 7.07 -12.11
CA HIS A 242 -1.92 7.49 -11.04
C HIS A 242 -1.32 6.33 -10.21
N MET A 243 -1.41 5.10 -10.66
CA MET A 243 -0.66 4.00 -10.03
C MET A 243 0.81 4.09 -10.40
N THR A 244 1.46 5.01 -9.78
CA THR A 244 2.89 5.15 -9.86
C THR A 244 3.47 4.78 -8.50
N TYR A 245 4.25 3.71 -8.47
CA TYR A 245 5.01 3.38 -7.27
C TYR A 245 6.19 4.33 -7.21
N ASN A 246 6.21 5.20 -6.23
CA ASN A 246 7.39 6.00 -5.94
C ASN A 246 8.39 5.11 -5.20
N LEU A 247 9.43 4.72 -5.86
CA LEU A 247 10.58 4.10 -5.24
C LEU A 247 11.49 5.22 -4.77
N LEU A 248 11.51 5.48 -3.47
CA LEU A 248 12.49 6.37 -2.86
C LEU A 248 13.70 5.52 -2.48
N VAL A 249 14.83 5.78 -3.11
CA VAL A 249 16.13 5.21 -2.74
C VAL A 249 16.85 6.28 -1.91
N GLU A 250 16.97 6.08 -0.60
CA GLU A 250 17.77 6.92 0.29
C GLU A 250 19.16 6.35 0.52
#